data_21ca107f7a63c0fe1afcc72c13d8ed2d
#
_entry.id   21ca107f7a63c0fe1afcc72c13d8ed2d
#
_cell.length_a   1.000
_cell.length_b   1.000
_cell.length_c   1.000
_cell.angle_alpha   90.00
_cell.angle_beta   90.00
_cell.angle_gamma   90.00
#
_symmetry.space_group_name_H-M   'P 1'
#
loop_
_entity.id
_entity.type
_entity.pdbx_description
1 polymer ?
#
loop_
_entity_poly.entity_id
_entity_poly.type
_entity_poly.pdbx_seq_one_letter_code
_entity_poly.pdbx_strand_id
1 'polypeptide(L)'
;MSLVHEVQSALNRLPIPSHTPQTLTAEAAGQHLTLHLDGVDSLACGFVLLEFESQALASAGIEQLKQVAEKLEKRLTYLLEPISPIEHDAEHCVVQLRSNPPQRNEDRTSYYELLVSRGGRLSLARYAKQVGGVRQPVSSHVTREVLLRLIGDFAQVAS
;
A
#
# COMPACT_ATOMS: atom_id res chain seq x y z
N MET A 1 -11.41 14.96 11.38
CA MET A 1 -10.55 13.89 11.85
C MET A 1 -9.65 13.40 10.74
N SER A 2 -8.46 12.92 11.07
CA SER A 2 -7.52 12.41 10.05
C SER A 2 -7.91 11.00 9.61
N LEU A 3 -7.48 10.64 8.41
CA LEU A 3 -7.69 9.29 7.90
C LEU A 3 -7.06 8.24 8.83
N VAL A 4 -5.86 8.52 9.35
CA VAL A 4 -5.17 7.62 10.30
C VAL A 4 -6.03 7.36 11.53
N HIS A 5 -6.66 8.39 12.07
CA HIS A 5 -7.56 8.25 13.22
C HIS A 5 -8.77 7.37 12.89
N GLU A 6 -9.37 7.58 11.72
CA GLU A 6 -10.52 6.76 11.28
C GLU A 6 -10.12 5.29 11.11
N VAL A 7 -8.94 5.03 10.54
CA VAL A 7 -8.43 3.66 10.39
C VAL A 7 -8.17 3.02 11.75
N GLN A 8 -7.54 3.76 12.65
CA GLN A 8 -7.26 3.26 14.01
C GLN A 8 -8.55 2.90 14.74
N SER A 9 -9.55 3.75 14.66
CA SER A 9 -10.88 3.49 15.25
C SER A 9 -11.52 2.25 14.64
N ALA A 10 -11.43 2.08 13.31
CA ALA A 10 -11.99 0.92 12.63
C ALA A 10 -11.25 -0.38 13.03
N LEU A 11 -9.92 -0.33 13.13
CA LEU A 11 -9.14 -1.49 13.59
C LEU A 11 -9.53 -1.89 15.01
N ASN A 12 -9.76 -0.93 15.88
CA ASN A 12 -10.12 -1.20 17.28
C ASN A 12 -11.50 -1.83 17.44
N ARG A 13 -12.37 -1.72 16.42
CA ARG A 13 -13.68 -2.36 16.40
C ARG A 13 -13.67 -3.77 15.86
N LEU A 14 -12.57 -4.23 15.25
CA LEU A 14 -12.48 -5.58 14.72
C LEU A 14 -12.32 -6.60 15.84
N PRO A 15 -12.91 -7.79 15.69
CA PRO A 15 -12.65 -8.89 16.64
C PRO A 15 -11.20 -9.33 16.50
N ILE A 16 -10.53 -9.53 17.63
CA ILE A 16 -9.13 -9.98 17.66
C ILE A 16 -8.96 -11.11 18.66
N PRO A 17 -8.11 -12.12 18.35
CA PRO A 17 -7.45 -12.32 17.05
C PRO A 17 -8.43 -12.81 15.99
N SER A 18 -8.15 -12.48 14.75
CA SER A 18 -8.95 -12.92 13.61
C SER A 18 -8.04 -13.41 12.49
N HIS A 19 -8.39 -14.55 11.89
CA HIS A 19 -7.71 -15.14 10.74
C HIS A 19 -8.63 -15.25 9.53
N THR A 20 -9.83 -14.68 9.62
CA THR A 20 -10.77 -14.64 8.52
C THR A 20 -10.60 -13.35 7.71
N PRO A 21 -10.76 -13.39 6.37
CA PRO A 21 -10.68 -12.19 5.57
C PRO A 21 -11.71 -11.14 5.99
N GLN A 22 -11.25 -9.89 6.10
CA GLN A 22 -12.10 -8.76 6.46
C GLN A 22 -11.71 -7.56 5.61
N THR A 23 -12.71 -6.74 5.24
CA THR A 23 -12.48 -5.49 4.53
C THR A 23 -12.78 -4.33 5.46
N LEU A 24 -11.81 -3.44 5.61
CA LEU A 24 -11.92 -2.23 6.40
C LEU A 24 -11.91 -1.03 5.46
N THR A 25 -12.87 -0.12 5.64
CA THR A 25 -12.92 1.13 4.88
C THR A 25 -12.86 2.32 5.82
N ALA A 26 -12.26 3.41 5.35
CA ALA A 26 -12.21 4.66 6.09
C ALA A 26 -12.18 5.84 5.14
N GLU A 27 -12.76 6.96 5.55
CA GLU A 27 -12.77 8.19 4.77
C GLU A 27 -12.49 9.38 5.67
N ALA A 28 -11.70 10.31 5.19
CA ALA A 28 -11.48 11.60 5.84
C ALA A 28 -10.83 12.58 4.85
N ALA A 29 -11.21 13.85 4.91
CA ALA A 29 -10.54 14.95 4.19
C ALA A 29 -10.39 14.71 2.67
N GLY A 30 -11.40 14.11 2.04
CA GLY A 30 -11.38 13.83 0.60
C GLY A 30 -10.52 12.62 0.22
N GLN A 31 -10.17 11.79 1.20
CA GLN A 31 -9.39 10.58 0.98
C GLN A 31 -10.19 9.36 1.41
N HIS A 32 -10.06 8.28 0.66
CA HIS A 32 -10.75 7.02 0.91
C HIS A 32 -9.75 5.89 0.95
N LEU A 33 -9.87 5.01 1.95
CA LEU A 33 -9.03 3.84 2.10
C LEU A 33 -9.87 2.57 2.13
N THR A 34 -9.43 1.55 1.42
CA THR A 34 -9.96 0.19 1.51
C THR A 34 -8.79 -0.75 1.81
N LEU A 35 -8.90 -1.48 2.89
CA LEU A 35 -7.86 -2.39 3.36
C LEU A 35 -8.42 -3.81 3.41
N HIS A 36 -7.84 -4.70 2.62
CA HIS A 36 -8.23 -6.11 2.56
C HIS A 36 -7.33 -6.90 3.50
N LEU A 37 -7.83 -7.20 4.70
CA LEU A 37 -7.11 -7.89 5.76
C LEU A 37 -7.33 -9.39 5.67
N ASP A 38 -6.29 -10.18 5.92
CA ASP A 38 -6.40 -11.64 6.07
C ASP A 38 -6.05 -12.11 7.48
N GLY A 39 -5.60 -11.21 8.35
CA GLY A 39 -5.35 -11.52 9.74
C GLY A 39 -5.14 -10.26 10.55
N VAL A 40 -5.62 -10.26 11.80
CA VAL A 40 -5.48 -9.14 12.74
C VAL A 40 -5.29 -9.70 14.14
N ASP A 41 -4.30 -9.19 14.87
CA ASP A 41 -4.18 -9.39 16.31
C ASP A 41 -3.92 -8.06 17.02
N SER A 42 -3.58 -8.09 18.30
CA SER A 42 -3.40 -6.86 19.09
C SER A 42 -2.19 -6.02 18.64
N LEU A 43 -1.19 -6.63 18.01
CA LEU A 43 0.08 -5.97 17.65
C LEU A 43 0.30 -5.87 16.15
N ALA A 44 -0.21 -6.81 15.39
CA ALA A 44 0.11 -6.95 13.97
C ALA A 44 -1.13 -7.21 13.12
N CYS A 45 -0.97 -7.01 11.82
CA CYS A 45 -2.01 -7.34 10.85
C CYS A 45 -1.37 -7.82 9.55
N GLY A 46 -2.12 -8.65 8.82
CA GLY A 46 -1.79 -9.06 7.48
C GLY A 46 -2.79 -8.47 6.50
N PHE A 47 -2.32 -7.91 5.40
CA PHE A 47 -3.20 -7.43 4.34
C PHE A 47 -2.74 -7.95 2.98
N VAL A 48 -3.70 -8.24 2.12
CA VAL A 48 -3.41 -8.67 0.74
C VAL A 48 -3.42 -7.51 -0.23
N LEU A 49 -4.17 -6.44 0.09
CA LEU A 49 -4.24 -5.26 -0.77
C LEU A 49 -4.63 -4.05 0.07
N LEU A 50 -3.93 -2.95 -0.14
CA LEU A 50 -4.28 -1.64 0.38
C LEU A 50 -4.60 -0.75 -0.81
N GLU A 51 -5.82 -0.21 -0.86
CA GLU A 51 -6.26 0.71 -1.90
C GLU A 51 -6.56 2.07 -1.27
N PHE A 52 -6.03 3.10 -1.89
CA PHE A 52 -6.16 4.48 -1.41
C PHE A 52 -6.56 5.38 -2.59
N GLU A 53 -7.43 6.32 -2.33
CA GLU A 53 -7.86 7.29 -3.35
C GLU A 53 -7.92 8.69 -2.75
N SER A 54 -7.40 9.68 -3.49
CA SER A 54 -7.39 11.07 -3.07
C SER A 54 -8.05 11.98 -4.09
N GLN A 55 -9.03 12.76 -3.66
CA GLN A 55 -9.67 13.76 -4.51
C GLN A 55 -8.69 14.86 -4.93
N ALA A 56 -7.71 15.17 -4.11
CA ALA A 56 -6.70 16.17 -4.42
C ALA A 56 -5.89 15.82 -5.67
N LEU A 57 -5.79 14.53 -5.99
CA LEU A 57 -5.07 14.04 -7.16
C LEU A 57 -5.98 13.52 -8.28
N ALA A 58 -7.28 13.81 -8.20
CA ALA A 58 -8.26 13.26 -9.14
C ALA A 58 -7.97 13.60 -10.61
N SER A 59 -7.41 14.79 -10.87
CA SER A 59 -7.06 15.26 -12.22
C SER A 59 -5.55 15.32 -12.44
N ALA A 60 -4.74 14.70 -11.60
CA ALA A 60 -3.29 14.73 -11.74
C ALA A 60 -2.83 14.00 -13.00
N GLY A 61 -1.91 14.64 -13.73
CA GLY A 61 -1.25 14.03 -14.88
C GLY A 61 -0.01 13.24 -14.48
N ILE A 62 0.64 12.62 -15.47
CA ILE A 62 1.78 11.72 -15.21
C ILE A 62 2.93 12.40 -14.47
N GLU A 63 3.22 13.67 -14.77
CA GLU A 63 4.33 14.37 -14.10
C GLU A 63 4.05 14.57 -12.60
N GLN A 64 2.82 14.89 -12.24
CA GLN A 64 2.43 15.02 -10.84
C GLN A 64 2.46 13.65 -10.13
N LEU A 65 2.02 12.59 -10.81
CA LEU A 65 2.07 11.23 -10.25
C LEU A 65 3.51 10.75 -10.04
N LYS A 66 4.43 11.13 -10.94
CA LYS A 66 5.86 10.85 -10.76
C LYS A 66 6.40 11.54 -9.50
N GLN A 67 5.98 12.78 -9.24
CA GLN A 67 6.38 13.50 -8.02
C GLN A 67 5.86 12.82 -6.76
N VAL A 68 4.62 12.34 -6.79
CA VAL A 68 4.04 11.55 -5.70
C VAL A 68 4.86 10.29 -5.46
N ALA A 69 5.21 9.58 -6.53
CA ALA A 69 6.02 8.37 -6.45
C ALA A 69 7.40 8.64 -5.84
N GLU A 70 8.06 9.73 -6.23
CA GLU A 70 9.36 10.12 -5.66
C GLU A 70 9.26 10.42 -4.16
N LYS A 71 8.21 11.09 -3.73
CA LYS A 71 7.99 11.38 -2.31
C LYS A 71 7.75 10.09 -1.53
N LEU A 72 6.99 9.16 -2.09
CA LEU A 72 6.75 7.86 -1.45
C LEU A 72 8.03 7.04 -1.36
N GLU A 73 8.85 7.03 -2.40
CA GLU A 73 10.15 6.36 -2.37
C GLU A 73 11.00 6.81 -1.18
N LYS A 74 11.02 8.11 -0.92
CA LYS A 74 11.81 8.69 0.17
C LYS A 74 11.22 8.39 1.55
N ARG A 75 9.91 8.26 1.65
CA ARG A 75 9.21 8.05 2.94
C ARG A 75 9.09 6.59 3.34
N LEU A 76 8.89 5.69 2.38
CA LEU A 76 8.63 4.27 2.64
C LEU A 76 9.93 3.51 2.89
N THR A 77 10.63 3.83 3.97
CA THR A 77 11.92 3.24 4.33
C THR A 77 11.81 2.13 5.39
N TYR A 78 10.61 1.88 5.88
CA TYR A 78 10.37 1.00 7.03
C TYR A 78 9.68 -0.32 6.65
N LEU A 79 9.57 -0.63 5.36
CA LEU A 79 8.98 -1.88 4.89
C LEU A 79 10.00 -3.00 4.71
N LEU A 80 11.21 -2.82 5.24
CA LEU A 80 12.34 -3.77 5.21
C LEU A 80 12.94 -4.00 3.82
N GLU A 81 12.41 -3.37 2.78
CA GLU A 81 12.92 -3.42 1.41
C GLU A 81 12.84 -2.02 0.84
N PRO A 82 13.88 -1.53 0.15
CA PRO A 82 13.77 -0.27 -0.58
C PRO A 82 12.74 -0.40 -1.69
N ILE A 83 11.86 0.59 -1.81
CA ILE A 83 10.87 0.66 -2.89
C ILE A 83 11.25 1.83 -3.79
N SER A 84 11.37 1.58 -5.08
CA SER A 84 11.75 2.61 -6.04
C SER A 84 10.93 2.53 -7.31
N PRO A 85 10.74 3.67 -8.03
CA PRO A 85 10.08 3.66 -9.33
C PRO A 85 10.88 2.81 -10.32
N ILE A 86 10.19 1.95 -11.05
CA ILE A 86 10.80 1.09 -12.05
C ILE A 86 10.27 1.35 -13.44
N GLU A 87 9.03 1.84 -13.56
CA GLU A 87 8.38 2.03 -14.83
C GLU A 87 7.26 3.06 -14.69
N HIS A 88 6.98 3.79 -15.78
CA HIS A 88 5.79 4.61 -15.88
C HIS A 88 5.21 4.51 -17.28
N ASP A 89 3.90 4.72 -17.39
CA ASP A 89 3.16 4.70 -18.64
C ASP A 89 2.34 5.99 -18.72
N ALA A 90 2.79 6.92 -19.58
CA ALA A 90 2.14 8.22 -19.74
C ALA A 90 0.75 8.09 -20.38
N GLU A 91 0.55 7.13 -21.26
CA GLU A 91 -0.73 6.90 -21.94
C GLU A 91 -1.80 6.43 -20.96
N HIS A 92 -1.46 5.46 -20.11
CA HIS A 92 -2.36 4.93 -19.08
C HIS A 92 -2.29 5.70 -17.77
N CYS A 93 -1.37 6.66 -17.68
CA CYS A 93 -1.19 7.54 -16.52
C CYS A 93 -0.99 6.74 -15.22
N VAL A 94 0.07 5.93 -15.19
CA VAL A 94 0.43 5.09 -14.05
C VAL A 94 1.94 5.09 -13.83
N VAL A 95 2.35 5.11 -12.56
CA VAL A 95 3.74 4.93 -12.13
C VAL A 95 3.80 3.66 -11.27
N GLN A 96 4.72 2.77 -11.61
CA GLN A 96 4.93 1.53 -10.88
C GLN A 96 6.21 1.63 -10.05
N LEU A 97 6.09 1.37 -8.76
CA LEU A 97 7.22 1.23 -7.85
C LEU A 97 7.26 -0.21 -7.35
N ARG A 98 8.46 -0.70 -7.08
CA ARG A 98 8.65 -2.09 -6.64
C ARG A 98 9.81 -2.17 -5.68
N SER A 99 9.80 -3.17 -4.80
CA SER A 99 10.98 -3.50 -4.00
C SER A 99 12.19 -3.69 -4.91
N ASN A 100 13.29 -2.98 -4.62
CA ASN A 100 14.51 -3.06 -5.41
C ASN A 100 15.72 -2.86 -4.48
N PRO A 101 16.43 -3.93 -4.09
CA PRO A 101 16.22 -5.32 -4.54
C PRO A 101 15.02 -5.98 -3.89
N PRO A 102 14.43 -6.98 -4.57
CA PRO A 102 13.39 -7.81 -3.96
C PRO A 102 14.00 -8.76 -2.93
N GLN A 103 13.16 -9.34 -2.08
CA GLN A 103 13.60 -10.39 -1.16
C GLN A 103 13.71 -11.71 -1.91
N ARG A 104 14.86 -12.37 -1.79
CA ARG A 104 15.13 -13.65 -2.46
C ARG A 104 15.47 -14.73 -1.44
N ASN A 105 14.77 -15.86 -1.54
CA ASN A 105 15.10 -17.12 -0.93
C ASN A 105 15.58 -18.06 -2.04
N GLU A 106 15.93 -19.31 -1.71
CA GLU A 106 16.52 -20.26 -2.66
C GLU A 106 15.76 -20.39 -3.98
N ASP A 107 14.41 -20.48 -3.92
CA ASP A 107 13.55 -20.73 -5.07
C ASP A 107 12.42 -19.71 -5.22
N ARG A 108 12.38 -18.69 -4.37
CA ARG A 108 11.28 -17.76 -4.29
C ARG A 108 11.73 -16.31 -4.22
N THR A 109 11.09 -15.45 -5.00
CA THR A 109 11.31 -14.01 -4.97
C THR A 109 10.03 -13.32 -4.50
N SER A 110 10.13 -12.41 -3.53
CA SER A 110 8.99 -11.66 -2.99
C SER A 110 9.29 -10.16 -3.07
N TYR A 111 8.26 -9.37 -3.32
CA TYR A 111 8.42 -7.91 -3.44
C TYR A 111 7.11 -7.18 -3.24
N TYR A 112 7.20 -5.94 -2.76
CA TYR A 112 6.08 -5.00 -2.77
C TYR A 112 5.93 -4.38 -4.16
N GLU A 113 4.69 -4.11 -4.54
CA GLU A 113 4.37 -3.33 -5.73
C GLU A 113 3.41 -2.21 -5.33
N LEU A 114 3.81 -0.98 -5.63
CA LEU A 114 3.01 0.21 -5.39
C LEU A 114 2.68 0.83 -6.73
N LEU A 115 1.40 1.04 -6.99
CA LEU A 115 0.92 1.71 -8.20
C LEU A 115 0.36 3.06 -7.82
N VAL A 116 0.81 4.11 -8.50
CA VAL A 116 0.27 5.46 -8.41
C VAL A 116 -0.36 5.75 -9.76
N SER A 117 -1.69 5.91 -9.80
CA SER A 117 -2.41 5.88 -11.07
C SER A 117 -3.47 6.96 -11.19
N ARG A 118 -3.99 7.09 -12.40
CA ARG A 118 -5.03 8.06 -12.78
C ARG A 118 -6.19 8.03 -11.77
N GLY A 119 -6.73 9.21 -11.49
CA GLY A 119 -7.83 9.36 -10.54
C GLY A 119 -7.38 9.46 -9.09
N GLY A 120 -6.09 9.65 -8.85
CA GLY A 120 -5.53 9.79 -7.50
C GLY A 120 -5.51 8.48 -6.73
N ARG A 121 -5.34 7.35 -7.43
CA ARG A 121 -5.36 6.02 -6.83
C ARG A 121 -3.96 5.54 -6.52
N LEU A 122 -3.78 5.05 -5.30
CA LEU A 122 -2.56 4.36 -4.87
C LEU A 122 -2.95 2.96 -4.43
N SER A 123 -2.19 1.95 -4.84
CA SER A 123 -2.43 0.59 -4.37
C SER A 123 -1.11 -0.07 -3.99
N LEU A 124 -1.11 -0.79 -2.88
CA LEU A 124 0.07 -1.51 -2.39
C LEU A 124 -0.30 -2.96 -2.14
N ALA A 125 0.48 -3.85 -2.73
CA ALA A 125 0.33 -5.29 -2.55
C ALA A 125 1.71 -5.95 -2.52
N ARG A 126 1.75 -7.17 -2.00
CA ARG A 126 2.96 -7.98 -2.02
C ARG A 126 2.75 -9.19 -2.89
N TYR A 127 3.75 -9.53 -3.66
CA TYR A 127 3.74 -10.68 -4.55
C TYR A 127 4.90 -11.60 -4.26
N ALA A 128 4.71 -12.87 -4.55
CA ALA A 128 5.77 -13.86 -4.53
C ALA A 128 5.74 -14.66 -5.83
N LYS A 129 6.93 -15.02 -6.30
CA LYS A 129 7.10 -15.80 -7.52
C LYS A 129 8.13 -16.88 -7.28
N GLN A 130 7.78 -18.13 -7.59
CA GLN A 130 8.73 -19.23 -7.60
C GLN A 130 9.42 -19.29 -8.96
N VAL A 131 10.61 -19.89 -9.00
CA VAL A 131 11.36 -20.05 -10.24
C VAL A 131 10.52 -20.82 -11.26
N GLY A 132 10.35 -20.22 -12.45
CA GLY A 132 9.54 -20.79 -13.52
C GLY A 132 8.03 -20.66 -13.34
N GLY A 133 7.58 -20.04 -12.25
CA GLY A 133 6.16 -19.87 -11.94
C GLY A 133 5.63 -18.49 -12.29
N VAL A 134 4.34 -18.30 -12.02
CA VAL A 134 3.63 -17.02 -12.14
C VAL A 134 3.56 -16.38 -10.76
N ARG A 135 3.66 -15.04 -10.71
CA ARG A 135 3.54 -14.33 -9.44
C ARG A 135 2.15 -14.53 -8.82
N GLN A 136 2.14 -14.65 -7.50
CA GLN A 136 0.91 -14.80 -6.72
C GLN A 136 0.85 -13.71 -5.66
N PRO A 137 -0.32 -13.11 -5.40
CA PRO A 137 -0.46 -12.21 -4.27
C PRO A 137 -0.24 -12.97 -2.96
N VAL A 138 0.48 -12.33 -2.04
CA VAL A 138 0.74 -12.88 -0.72
C VAL A 138 0.43 -11.83 0.33
N SER A 139 0.24 -12.25 1.56
CA SER A 139 -0.04 -11.34 2.65
C SER A 139 1.18 -10.50 2.99
N SER A 140 0.95 -9.21 3.25
CA SER A 140 1.94 -8.29 3.82
C SER A 140 1.74 -8.29 5.34
N HIS A 141 2.74 -8.73 6.08
CA HIS A 141 2.68 -8.75 7.55
C HIS A 141 3.38 -7.53 8.10
N VAL A 142 2.63 -6.68 8.79
CA VAL A 142 3.15 -5.45 9.39
C VAL A 142 2.59 -5.28 10.80
N THR A 143 3.29 -4.51 11.63
CA THR A 143 2.71 -4.09 12.91
C THR A 143 1.60 -3.08 12.66
N ARG A 144 0.70 -2.93 13.61
CA ARG A 144 -0.33 -1.88 13.52
C ARG A 144 0.29 -0.49 13.41
N GLU A 145 1.39 -0.26 14.13
CA GLU A 145 2.11 1.01 14.08
C GLU A 145 2.65 1.29 12.66
N VAL A 146 3.26 0.30 12.03
CA VAL A 146 3.76 0.44 10.65
C VAL A 146 2.62 0.68 9.68
N LEU A 147 1.51 -0.04 9.82
CA LEU A 147 0.34 0.17 8.97
C LEU A 147 -0.19 1.62 9.07
N LEU A 148 -0.34 2.13 10.28
CA LEU A 148 -0.84 3.49 10.49
C LEU A 148 0.14 4.54 9.94
N ARG A 149 1.44 4.31 10.08
CA ARG A 149 2.47 5.16 9.49
C ARG A 149 2.39 5.17 7.96
N LEU A 150 2.22 4.01 7.37
CA LEU A 150 2.08 3.86 5.91
C LEU A 150 0.87 4.64 5.39
N ILE A 151 -0.28 4.51 6.05
CA ILE A 151 -1.49 5.24 5.68
C ILE A 151 -1.30 6.74 5.85
N GLY A 152 -0.63 7.17 6.93
CA GLY A 152 -0.30 8.56 7.17
C GLY A 152 0.60 9.14 6.08
N ASP A 153 1.58 8.40 5.61
CA ASP A 153 2.45 8.82 4.52
C ASP A 153 1.67 8.96 3.20
N PHE A 154 0.80 8.02 2.89
CA PHE A 154 -0.08 8.13 1.72
C PHE A 154 -0.96 9.38 1.82
N ALA A 155 -1.61 9.57 2.96
CA ALA A 155 -2.49 10.70 3.18
C ALA A 155 -1.77 12.04 3.03
N GLN A 156 -0.56 12.15 3.56
CA GLN A 156 0.21 13.38 3.52
C GLN A 156 0.75 13.68 2.12
N VAL A 157 1.26 12.68 1.43
CA VAL A 157 1.83 12.86 0.08
C VAL A 157 0.74 13.16 -0.95
N ALA A 158 -0.45 12.62 -0.76
CA ALA A 158 -1.58 12.75 -1.68
C ALA A 158 -2.58 13.84 -1.29
N SER A 159 -2.21 14.70 -0.37
CA SER A 159 -3.07 15.82 0.06
C SER A 159 -2.92 17.05 -0.82
#